data_f901172ccb844b9fd383e2f274d685f7
#
_entry.id   f901172ccb844b9fd383e2f274d685f7
#
_cell.length_a   1.000
_cell.length_b   1.000
_cell.length_c   1.000
_cell.angle_alpha   90.00
_cell.angle_beta   90.00
_cell.angle_gamma   90.00
#
_symmetry.space_group_name_H-M   'P 1'
#
loop_
_entity.id
_entity.type
_entity.pdbx_description
1 polymer ?
#
loop_
_entity_poly.entity_id
_entity_poly.type
_entity_poly.pdbx_seq_one_letter_code
_entity_poly.pdbx_strand_id
1 'polypeptide(L)'
;LNIAHTEDDIWDPKGNKRSSGFLEHEREWFTRLLDRGWHDLLRIHIGPQKGPYTWWSNFRRARERDRGWRIDYVLANDVARSMMKSAEVMREGGMVVSDHAPVIVDFDI
;
A
#
# COMPACT_ATOMS: atom_id res chain seq x y z
N LEU A 1 7.21 -5.08 -4.63
CA LEU A 1 5.91 -5.42 -5.19
C LEU A 1 5.21 -4.18 -5.72
N ASN A 2 4.94 -4.11 -6.99
CA ASN A 2 4.20 -2.97 -7.56
C ASN A 2 2.75 -3.37 -7.85
N ILE A 3 2.08 -3.85 -6.81
CA ILE A 3 0.70 -4.33 -6.90
C ILE A 3 -0.15 -3.60 -5.85
N ALA A 4 -1.26 -3.01 -6.28
CA ALA A 4 -2.30 -2.57 -5.37
C ALA A 4 -3.21 -3.76 -5.10
N HIS A 5 -3.38 -4.14 -3.83
CA HIS A 5 -4.03 -5.40 -3.47
C HIS A 5 -5.54 -5.38 -3.65
N THR A 6 -6.20 -4.37 -3.08
CA THR A 6 -7.67 -4.28 -3.08
C THR A 6 -8.15 -2.99 -3.70
N GLU A 7 -9.46 -2.85 -3.86
CA GLU A 7 -10.05 -1.62 -4.38
C GLU A 7 -9.79 -0.41 -3.48
N ASP A 8 -9.49 -0.63 -2.19
CA ASP A 8 -9.12 0.44 -1.28
C ASP A 8 -7.69 0.93 -1.49
N ASP A 9 -6.90 0.21 -2.25
CA ASP A 9 -5.47 0.49 -2.44
C ASP A 9 -5.19 1.26 -3.73
N ILE A 10 -6.21 1.70 -4.42
CA ILE A 10 -6.11 2.45 -5.67
C ILE A 10 -7.26 3.44 -5.80
N TRP A 11 -6.95 4.63 -6.31
CA TRP A 11 -7.94 5.71 -6.41
C TRP A 11 -9.07 5.42 -7.42
N ASP A 12 -8.78 4.68 -8.48
CA ASP A 12 -9.75 4.36 -9.53
C ASP A 12 -9.69 2.87 -9.90
N PRO A 13 -10.32 2.01 -9.08
CA PRO A 13 -10.26 0.57 -9.34
C PRO A 13 -10.97 0.17 -10.64
N LYS A 14 -12.05 0.82 -11.00
CA LYS A 14 -12.80 0.49 -12.22
C LYS A 14 -12.02 0.82 -13.48
N GLY A 15 -11.37 1.97 -13.51
CA GLY A 15 -10.58 2.41 -14.66
C GLY A 15 -9.26 1.66 -14.82
N ASN A 16 -8.82 0.94 -13.79
CA ASN A 16 -7.51 0.28 -13.78
C ASN A 16 -7.57 -1.25 -13.80
N LYS A 17 -8.70 -1.84 -14.12
CA LYS A 17 -8.84 -3.31 -14.15
C LYS A 17 -7.86 -4.00 -15.11
N ARG A 18 -7.41 -3.30 -16.13
CA ARG A 18 -6.46 -3.81 -17.12
C ARG A 18 -5.07 -3.21 -16.97
N SER A 19 -4.84 -2.48 -15.88
CA SER A 19 -3.54 -1.85 -15.64
C SER A 19 -2.60 -2.79 -14.92
N SER A 20 -1.35 -2.84 -15.36
CA SER A 20 -0.30 -3.55 -14.64
C SER A 20 -0.22 -3.01 -13.21
N GLY A 21 -0.15 -3.89 -12.23
CA GLY A 21 -0.21 -3.54 -10.83
C GLY A 21 -1.60 -3.69 -10.21
N PHE A 22 -2.64 -3.82 -11.04
CA PHE A 22 -4.01 -4.03 -10.55
C PHE A 22 -4.76 -5.13 -11.32
N LEU A 23 -4.03 -5.98 -12.02
CA LEU A 23 -4.62 -7.11 -12.74
C LEU A 23 -5.15 -8.14 -11.75
N GLU A 24 -6.22 -8.81 -12.14
CA GLU A 24 -6.88 -9.79 -11.26
C GLU A 24 -5.92 -10.85 -10.74
N HIS A 25 -5.08 -11.42 -11.63
CA HIS A 25 -4.14 -12.46 -11.21
C HIS A 25 -3.04 -11.94 -10.27
N GLU A 26 -2.66 -10.66 -10.39
CA GLU A 26 -1.71 -10.02 -9.47
C GLU A 26 -2.32 -9.87 -8.08
N ARG A 27 -3.56 -9.41 -8.02
CA ARG A 27 -4.29 -9.24 -6.75
C ARG A 27 -4.54 -10.60 -6.08
N GLU A 28 -4.88 -11.61 -6.84
CA GLU A 28 -5.06 -12.97 -6.32
C GLU A 28 -3.76 -13.54 -5.78
N TRP A 29 -2.66 -13.30 -6.46
CA TRP A 29 -1.34 -13.71 -5.99
C TRP A 29 -1.01 -13.09 -4.63
N PHE A 30 -1.30 -11.80 -4.47
CA PHE A 30 -1.08 -11.10 -3.21
C PHE A 30 -1.96 -11.69 -2.09
N THR A 31 -3.22 -11.98 -2.38
CA THR A 31 -4.11 -12.63 -1.43
C THR A 31 -3.56 -13.97 -0.97
N ARG A 32 -3.05 -14.78 -1.91
CA ARG A 32 -2.42 -16.06 -1.56
C ARG A 32 -1.18 -15.90 -0.69
N LEU A 33 -0.41 -14.84 -0.92
CA LEU A 33 0.75 -14.52 -0.09
C LEU A 33 0.33 -14.26 1.36
N LEU A 34 -0.72 -13.46 1.55
CA LEU A 34 -1.25 -13.19 2.89
C LEU A 34 -1.81 -14.46 3.53
N ASP A 35 -2.46 -15.32 2.77
CA ASP A 35 -3.01 -16.58 3.27
C ASP A 35 -1.93 -17.55 3.75
N ARG A 36 -0.67 -17.33 3.37
CA ARG A 36 0.47 -18.13 3.81
C ARG A 36 1.10 -17.64 5.12
N GLY A 37 0.47 -16.69 5.79
CA GLY A 37 0.96 -16.19 7.07
C GLY A 37 1.71 -14.88 7.02
N TRP A 38 1.66 -14.17 5.89
CA TRP A 38 2.21 -12.82 5.78
C TRP A 38 1.13 -11.79 6.08
N HIS A 39 1.52 -10.73 6.77
CA HIS A 39 0.60 -9.69 7.21
C HIS A 39 0.98 -8.34 6.62
N ASP A 40 -0.01 -7.65 6.07
CA ASP A 40 0.11 -6.29 5.55
C ASP A 40 -0.04 -5.33 6.74
N LEU A 41 1.08 -4.92 7.31
CA LEU A 41 1.10 -4.20 8.59
C LEU A 41 0.38 -2.86 8.54
N LEU A 42 0.55 -2.10 7.47
CA LEU A 42 -0.10 -0.80 7.36
C LEU A 42 -1.62 -0.95 7.31
N ARG A 43 -2.13 -1.87 6.51
CA ARG A 43 -3.57 -2.11 6.44
C ARG A 43 -4.15 -2.59 7.75
N ILE A 44 -3.45 -3.46 8.44
CA ILE A 44 -3.90 -3.95 9.76
C ILE A 44 -4.00 -2.81 10.75
N HIS A 45 -2.99 -1.94 10.79
CA HIS A 45 -2.96 -0.83 11.75
C HIS A 45 -4.04 0.23 11.45
N ILE A 46 -4.17 0.61 10.19
CA ILE A 46 -5.08 1.67 9.77
C ILE A 46 -6.52 1.17 9.68
N GLY A 47 -6.72 -0.08 9.32
CA GLY A 47 -8.05 -0.67 9.16
C GLY A 47 -8.65 -0.45 7.78
N PRO A 48 -9.92 -0.80 7.60
CA PRO A 48 -10.59 -0.73 6.29
C PRO A 48 -10.96 0.71 5.94
N GLN A 49 -10.24 1.27 4.98
CA GLN A 49 -10.53 2.60 4.43
C GLN A 49 -9.86 2.75 3.07
N LYS A 50 -10.29 3.73 2.29
CA LYS A 50 -9.66 4.09 1.02
C LYS A 50 -8.27 4.69 1.30
N GLY A 51 -7.23 4.12 0.69
CA GLY A 51 -5.86 4.54 0.97
C GLY A 51 -5.36 4.15 2.36
N PRO A 52 -4.33 4.80 2.88
CA PRO A 52 -3.51 5.82 2.23
C PRO A 52 -2.68 5.27 1.08
N TYR A 53 -2.27 6.16 0.17
CA TYR A 53 -1.47 5.76 -0.99
C TYR A 53 0.00 6.00 -0.75
N THR A 54 0.85 5.25 -1.48
CA THR A 54 2.30 5.32 -1.35
C THR A 54 2.98 5.76 -2.64
N TRP A 55 2.25 5.81 -3.73
CA TRP A 55 2.77 6.21 -5.04
C TRP A 55 1.73 7.00 -5.83
N TRP A 56 2.18 7.99 -6.56
CA TRP A 56 1.36 8.79 -7.46
C TRP A 56 2.10 8.97 -8.79
N SER A 57 1.37 8.89 -9.89
CA SER A 57 1.92 9.23 -11.19
C SER A 57 2.31 10.71 -11.22
N ASN A 58 3.32 11.04 -12.02
CA ASN A 58 3.68 12.44 -12.26
C ASN A 58 2.71 13.15 -13.22
N PHE A 59 1.71 12.41 -13.69
CA PHE A 59 0.79 12.88 -14.72
C PHE A 59 -0.46 13.51 -14.11
N ARG A 60 -0.91 14.63 -14.69
CA ARG A 60 -2.15 15.31 -14.32
C ARG A 60 -2.28 15.67 -12.83
N ARG A 61 -1.14 15.99 -12.18
CA ARG A 61 -1.15 16.43 -10.79
C ARG A 61 -1.77 15.38 -9.85
N ALA A 62 -1.51 14.11 -10.13
CA ALA A 62 -2.09 13.00 -9.39
C ALA A 62 -1.84 13.09 -7.88
N ARG A 63 -0.65 13.52 -7.47
CA ARG A 63 -0.30 13.63 -6.05
C ARG A 63 -1.12 14.71 -5.34
N GLU A 64 -1.28 15.86 -5.96
CA GLU A 64 -2.09 16.94 -5.39
C GLU A 64 -3.55 16.55 -5.26
N ARG A 65 -4.05 15.76 -6.21
CA ARG A 65 -5.43 15.26 -6.22
C ARG A 65 -5.61 13.98 -5.41
N ASP A 66 -4.53 13.48 -4.84
CA ASP A 66 -4.48 12.21 -4.12
C ASP A 66 -5.01 11.02 -4.95
N ARG A 67 -4.70 11.00 -6.22
CA ARG A 67 -5.07 9.92 -7.14
C ARG A 67 -3.94 8.90 -7.19
N GLY A 68 -3.79 8.17 -6.10
CA GLY A 68 -2.64 7.33 -5.88
C GLY A 68 -2.92 5.85 -5.85
N TRP A 69 -1.85 5.12 -5.60
CA TRP A 69 -1.83 3.66 -5.44
C TRP A 69 -1.07 3.33 -4.17
N ARG A 70 -1.54 2.36 -3.44
CA ARG A 70 -0.78 1.79 -2.32
C ARG A 70 -0.07 0.54 -2.85
N ILE A 71 1.20 0.68 -3.14
CA ILE A 71 2.02 -0.38 -3.74
C ILE A 71 3.29 -0.70 -2.96
N ASP A 72 3.57 0.03 -1.91
CA ASP A 72 4.71 -0.21 -1.02
C ASP A 72 4.18 -0.81 0.27
N TYR A 73 4.78 -1.92 0.69
CA TYR A 73 4.30 -2.71 1.81
C TYR A 73 5.40 -3.03 2.79
N VAL A 74 5.04 -3.17 4.04
CA VAL A 74 5.83 -3.87 5.03
C VAL A 74 5.05 -5.13 5.40
N LEU A 75 5.57 -6.27 5.00
CA LEU A 75 4.96 -7.57 5.27
C LEU A 75 5.71 -8.25 6.41
N ALA A 76 4.98 -8.87 7.30
CA ALA A 76 5.56 -9.50 8.48
C ALA A 76 4.88 -10.83 8.78
N ASN A 77 5.62 -11.72 9.43
CA ASN A 77 5.06 -12.95 9.98
C ASN A 77 4.30 -12.65 11.29
N ASP A 78 3.73 -13.67 11.91
CA ASP A 78 2.95 -13.53 13.13
C ASP A 78 3.73 -12.89 14.27
N VAL A 79 4.98 -13.29 14.45
CA VAL A 79 5.82 -12.79 15.55
C VAL A 79 6.11 -11.30 15.37
N ALA A 80 6.56 -10.89 14.19
CA ALA A 80 6.84 -9.49 13.92
C ALA A 80 5.58 -8.64 13.98
N ARG A 81 4.46 -9.16 13.46
CA ARG A 81 3.17 -8.48 13.57
C ARG A 81 2.80 -8.19 15.02
N SER A 82 3.02 -9.14 15.90
CA SER A 82 2.68 -8.97 17.33
C SER A 82 3.46 -7.86 18.01
N MET A 83 4.61 -7.49 17.44
CA MET A 83 5.49 -6.43 17.97
C MET A 83 5.19 -5.04 17.38
N MET A 84 4.27 -4.94 16.44
CA MET A 84 3.97 -3.66 15.81
C MET A 84 3.30 -2.70 16.77
N LYS A 85 3.84 -1.49 16.91
CA LYS A 85 3.25 -0.40 17.68
C LYS A 85 2.41 0.51 16.80
N SER A 86 2.93 0.86 15.62
CA SER A 86 2.26 1.77 14.70
C SER A 86 2.77 1.57 13.28
N ALA A 87 1.98 2.04 12.32
CA ALA A 87 2.36 2.08 10.91
C ALA A 87 1.72 3.30 10.26
N GLU A 88 2.47 3.99 9.40
CA GLU A 88 1.96 5.17 8.71
C GLU A 88 2.66 5.38 7.37
N VAL A 89 2.07 6.22 6.54
CA VAL A 89 2.69 6.70 5.31
C VAL A 89 3.16 8.14 5.54
N MET A 90 4.44 8.39 5.31
CA MET A 90 5.05 9.72 5.44
C MET A 90 4.93 10.45 4.11
N ARG A 91 3.72 10.83 3.76
CA ARG A 91 3.43 11.43 2.46
C ARG A 91 4.28 12.67 2.16
N GLU A 92 4.39 13.57 3.12
CA GLU A 92 5.12 14.82 2.93
C GLU A 92 6.62 14.62 2.89
N GLY A 93 7.12 13.66 3.64
CA GLY A 93 8.54 13.35 3.66
C GLY A 93 9.08 12.83 2.33
N GLY A 94 8.23 12.16 1.53
CA GLY A 94 8.61 11.63 0.22
C GLY A 94 8.43 12.60 -0.94
N MET A 95 7.76 13.71 -0.74
CA MET A 95 7.36 14.61 -1.84
C MET A 95 8.52 15.23 -2.60
N VAL A 96 9.61 15.48 -1.95
CA VAL A 96 10.74 16.23 -2.55
C VAL A 96 11.67 15.30 -3.33
N VAL A 97 11.79 14.04 -2.92
CA VAL A 97 12.84 13.16 -3.42
C VAL A 97 12.34 11.95 -4.21
N SER A 98 11.03 11.67 -4.19
CA SER A 98 10.49 10.47 -4.83
C SER A 98 9.02 10.65 -5.21
N ASP A 99 8.57 9.90 -6.22
CA ASP A 99 7.16 9.73 -6.53
C ASP A 99 6.47 8.72 -5.59
N HIS A 100 7.25 8.09 -4.69
CA HIS A 100 6.76 7.26 -3.59
C HIS A 100 6.82 8.04 -2.28
N ALA A 101 5.92 7.68 -1.35
CA ALA A 101 6.00 8.13 0.04
C ALA A 101 6.44 6.97 0.92
N PRO A 102 7.35 7.18 1.88
CA PRO A 102 7.82 6.10 2.74
C PRO A 102 6.71 5.52 3.62
N VAL A 103 6.75 4.20 3.80
CA VAL A 103 5.94 3.52 4.79
C VAL A 103 6.83 3.30 6.02
N ILE A 104 6.36 3.75 7.17
CA ILE A 104 7.10 3.64 8.42
C ILE A 104 6.34 2.76 9.39
N VAL A 105 7.02 1.75 9.93
CA VAL A 105 6.46 0.85 10.92
C VAL A 105 7.34 0.87 12.16
N ASP A 106 6.73 1.11 13.30
CA ASP A 106 7.41 1.06 14.59
C ASP A 106 7.10 -0.26 15.29
N PHE A 107 8.16 -0.89 15.78
CA PHE A 107 8.06 -2.14 16.51
C PHE A 107 8.52 -1.96 17.96
N ASP A 108 7.87 -2.68 18.85
CA ASP A 108 8.28 -2.78 20.25
C ASP A 108 9.07 -4.08 20.43
N ILE A 109 10.38 -3.97 20.32
CA ILE A 109 11.29 -5.13 20.34
C ILE A 109 11.90 -5.33 21.72
#